data_26fdac5a5d473d30f5b4c899b2e21c62
#
_entry.id   26fdac5a5d473d30f5b4c899b2e21c62
#
_cell.length_a   1.000
_cell.length_b   1.000
_cell.length_c   1.000
_cell.angle_alpha   90.00
_cell.angle_beta   90.00
_cell.angle_gamma   90.00
#
_symmetry.space_group_name_H-M   'P 1'
#
loop_
_entity.id
_entity.type
_entity.pdbx_description
1 polymer ?
#
loop_
_entity_poly.entity_id
_entity_poly.type
_entity_poly.pdbx_seq_one_letter_code
_entity_poly.pdbx_strand_id
1 'polypeptide(L)'
;MSDKKLAVNERIKTESNFLRGTIAEGLADQITGGLSDDDMQLTKFHGFYQQDDRDIRAERQKQKLEPRHSFMLRARVPGGICTPEQWLEIDRIASDLTIYGSIRLTTRQTFQYHGILKPQVKPLIQALGSVNLDSIAACGDVNRNVMCTPNPVESALHQEAYAWAIRLSDDLLPNTNAYAELWLDGEKVHSNEVEPMYGPTYLPRKFKIAVAIPPHNDVDIHANDLNFVAIGDNGKLAGFNILVGGGMGTTHGDVNTFPRLADDFGFVKPEDAVEIAKAVLTVQRDWGCRTDRKRARLKYTLEDHGVDKFRAEVELRSGIKFETPKAIEFTTRGDRFGWIKGIDNKWHLTLFIENGRIIDTETHPIKTGLVEIAKIHQGDFRMTANQNLIIAGVAEQDKEQIERLARLYGLYSDEISQQRLNSMACVALPTCALAMAEAERYLPSLVTKVEGLLTKHGIPDEHFVMRMTGCPNGCGRPFLAEVGFVGKGPGKYNMYLGAKNNGMRLNKMYRENIGEAEILAILDTLIAEWASNALPDERFGDFVVRSDVIKPVIIAARDFHG
;
A
#
# COMPACT_ATOMS: atom_id res chain seq x y z
N MET A 1 -38.94 -3.88 -5.25
CA MET A 1 -37.55 -3.54 -4.91
C MET A 1 -37.43 -2.03 -5.09
N SER A 2 -37.13 -1.26 -4.06
CA SER A 2 -36.97 0.19 -4.22
C SER A 2 -35.80 0.47 -5.14
N ASP A 3 -35.96 1.27 -6.18
CA ASP A 3 -34.93 1.77 -7.08
C ASP A 3 -33.89 2.59 -6.28
N LYS A 4 -33.01 1.93 -5.54
CA LYS A 4 -31.88 2.62 -4.91
C LYS A 4 -30.98 3.13 -6.01
N LYS A 5 -30.84 4.44 -6.12
CA LYS A 5 -29.97 5.10 -7.10
C LYS A 5 -28.54 4.61 -6.93
N LEU A 6 -27.92 4.16 -8.01
CA LEU A 6 -26.51 3.74 -8.03
C LEU A 6 -25.59 4.91 -7.67
N ALA A 7 -24.43 4.61 -7.07
CA ALA A 7 -23.40 5.60 -6.83
C ALA A 7 -22.88 6.20 -8.15
N VAL A 8 -22.50 7.48 -8.15
CA VAL A 8 -22.04 8.22 -9.34
C VAL A 8 -20.93 7.48 -10.10
N ASN A 9 -20.00 6.85 -9.39
CA ASN A 9 -18.92 6.08 -10.02
C ASN A 9 -19.42 4.86 -10.82
N GLU A 10 -20.59 4.29 -10.46
CA GLU A 10 -21.18 3.18 -11.21
C GLU A 10 -21.72 3.67 -12.56
N ARG A 11 -22.39 4.86 -12.59
CA ARG A 11 -22.79 5.51 -13.83
C ARG A 11 -21.59 5.79 -14.73
N ILE A 12 -20.54 6.44 -14.20
CA ILE A 12 -19.33 6.78 -14.96
C ILE A 12 -18.73 5.53 -15.62
N LYS A 13 -18.60 4.42 -14.87
CA LYS A 13 -18.07 3.17 -15.41
C LYS A 13 -18.95 2.58 -16.51
N THR A 14 -20.27 2.59 -16.31
CA THR A 14 -21.24 2.07 -17.29
C THR A 14 -21.21 2.85 -18.61
N GLU A 15 -21.10 4.18 -18.53
CA GLU A 15 -21.13 5.08 -19.68
C GLU A 15 -19.75 5.27 -20.33
N SER A 16 -18.69 4.68 -19.78
CA SER A 16 -17.28 4.96 -20.13
C SER A 16 -16.78 4.30 -21.41
N ASN A 17 -17.58 3.52 -22.11
CA ASN A 17 -17.10 2.69 -23.22
C ASN A 17 -15.84 1.87 -22.81
N PHE A 18 -16.03 1.02 -21.80
CA PHE A 18 -14.97 0.18 -21.21
C PHE A 18 -13.74 0.99 -20.77
N LEU A 19 -13.94 1.97 -19.89
CA LEU A 19 -12.93 2.82 -19.25
C LEU A 19 -12.22 3.83 -20.18
N ARG A 20 -12.62 3.98 -21.43
CA ARG A 20 -12.02 4.97 -22.34
C ARG A 20 -12.44 6.39 -21.99
N GLY A 21 -13.74 6.60 -21.77
CA GLY A 21 -14.30 7.93 -21.58
C GLY A 21 -13.93 8.88 -22.71
N THR A 22 -13.59 10.11 -22.37
CA THR A 22 -13.05 11.15 -23.25
C THR A 22 -11.60 11.50 -22.88
N ILE A 23 -10.84 10.50 -22.35
CA ILE A 23 -9.46 10.72 -21.87
C ILE A 23 -8.55 11.17 -23.00
N ALA A 24 -8.67 10.59 -24.20
CA ALA A 24 -7.81 10.93 -25.33
C ALA A 24 -8.00 12.38 -25.76
N GLU A 25 -9.25 12.83 -25.88
CA GLU A 25 -9.64 14.20 -26.21
C GLU A 25 -9.19 15.16 -25.10
N GLY A 26 -9.43 14.78 -23.84
CA GLY A 26 -9.00 15.56 -22.68
C GLY A 26 -7.48 15.74 -22.59
N LEU A 27 -6.68 14.73 -22.95
CA LEU A 27 -5.22 14.83 -23.02
C LEU A 27 -4.75 15.69 -24.20
N ALA A 28 -5.49 15.74 -25.31
CA ALA A 28 -5.19 16.56 -26.47
C ALA A 28 -5.55 18.05 -26.27
N ASP A 29 -6.50 18.37 -25.37
CA ASP A 29 -6.89 19.74 -25.05
C ASP A 29 -5.75 20.50 -24.39
N GLN A 30 -5.42 21.68 -24.94
CA GLN A 30 -4.35 22.57 -24.46
C GLN A 30 -4.87 23.75 -23.61
N ILE A 31 -6.19 23.88 -23.43
CA ILE A 31 -6.79 25.04 -22.74
C ILE A 31 -6.63 24.91 -21.23
N THR A 32 -6.83 23.72 -20.69
CA THR A 32 -6.69 23.41 -19.27
C THR A 32 -5.60 22.37 -18.99
N GLY A 33 -4.94 22.46 -17.84
CA GLY A 33 -4.02 21.43 -17.37
C GLY A 33 -4.71 20.20 -16.78
N GLY A 34 -6.05 20.22 -16.60
CA GLY A 34 -6.86 19.15 -16.04
C GLY A 34 -7.60 18.30 -17.07
N LEU A 35 -8.37 17.34 -16.57
CA LEU A 35 -9.33 16.49 -17.28
C LEU A 35 -10.72 16.69 -16.70
N SER A 36 -11.76 16.23 -17.41
CA SER A 36 -13.13 16.23 -16.91
C SER A 36 -13.29 15.41 -15.62
N ASP A 37 -14.33 15.70 -14.82
CA ASP A 37 -14.60 14.99 -13.57
C ASP A 37 -14.80 13.48 -13.77
N ASP A 38 -15.48 13.09 -14.85
CA ASP A 38 -15.72 11.68 -15.19
C ASP A 38 -14.39 11.00 -15.60
N ASP A 39 -13.60 11.64 -16.45
CA ASP A 39 -12.29 11.11 -16.87
C ASP A 39 -11.31 11.01 -15.70
N MET A 40 -11.35 11.94 -14.73
CA MET A 40 -10.57 11.82 -13.49
C MET A 40 -10.89 10.54 -12.69
N GLN A 41 -12.08 9.97 -12.83
CA GLN A 41 -12.38 8.67 -12.23
C GLN A 41 -11.84 7.52 -13.07
N LEU A 42 -11.91 7.63 -14.39
CA LEU A 42 -11.48 6.60 -15.33
C LEU A 42 -9.95 6.48 -15.41
N THR A 43 -9.21 7.59 -15.41
CA THR A 43 -7.74 7.58 -15.40
C THR A 43 -7.14 6.75 -14.27
N LYS A 44 -7.87 6.56 -13.16
CA LYS A 44 -7.44 5.71 -12.05
C LYS A 44 -7.21 4.25 -12.47
N PHE A 45 -7.99 3.72 -13.39
CA PHE A 45 -7.82 2.36 -13.91
C PHE A 45 -6.54 2.22 -14.75
N HIS A 46 -6.10 3.34 -15.33
CA HIS A 46 -4.83 3.45 -16.07
C HIS A 46 -3.63 3.81 -15.17
N GLY A 47 -3.81 3.85 -13.85
CA GLY A 47 -2.77 4.14 -12.87
C GLY A 47 -2.58 5.60 -12.52
N PHE A 48 -3.37 6.51 -13.11
CA PHE A 48 -3.23 7.95 -12.92
C PHE A 48 -4.26 8.53 -11.96
N TYR A 49 -3.85 9.56 -11.21
CA TYR A 49 -4.71 10.43 -10.41
C TYR A 49 -4.41 11.87 -10.75
N GLN A 50 -5.41 12.64 -11.16
CA GLN A 50 -5.26 14.08 -11.22
C GLN A 50 -5.15 14.64 -9.81
N GLN A 51 -4.20 15.53 -9.63
CA GLN A 51 -3.87 16.22 -8.39
C GLN A 51 -3.63 17.71 -8.68
N ASP A 52 -3.47 18.50 -7.64
CA ASP A 52 -2.93 19.84 -7.71
C ASP A 52 -2.05 20.11 -6.49
N ASP A 53 -1.21 21.11 -6.60
CA ASP A 53 -0.38 21.55 -5.49
C ASP A 53 -1.20 22.43 -4.53
N ARG A 54 -1.53 21.86 -3.37
CA ARG A 54 -2.40 22.52 -2.39
C ARG A 54 -1.71 23.61 -1.60
N ASP A 55 -0.37 23.65 -1.55
CA ASP A 55 0.38 24.70 -0.87
C ASP A 55 0.22 26.04 -1.60
N ILE A 56 0.12 26.02 -2.93
CA ILE A 56 -0.05 27.23 -3.75
C ILE A 56 -1.48 27.48 -4.22
N ARG A 57 -2.44 26.58 -3.89
CA ARG A 57 -3.83 26.66 -4.38
C ARG A 57 -4.49 27.99 -4.02
N ALA A 58 -4.37 28.43 -2.77
CA ALA A 58 -5.01 29.67 -2.30
C ALA A 58 -4.45 30.91 -3.01
N GLU A 59 -3.15 30.96 -3.28
CA GLU A 59 -2.53 32.06 -4.01
C GLU A 59 -2.97 32.11 -5.47
N ARG A 60 -2.98 30.96 -6.15
CA ARG A 60 -3.50 30.87 -7.52
C ARG A 60 -4.96 31.29 -7.62
N GLN A 61 -5.79 30.91 -6.64
CA GLN A 61 -7.20 31.30 -6.59
C GLN A 61 -7.36 32.84 -6.45
N LYS A 62 -6.54 33.52 -5.64
CA LYS A 62 -6.51 34.98 -5.55
C LYS A 62 -6.16 35.64 -6.89
N GLN A 63 -5.26 35.01 -7.63
CA GLN A 63 -4.81 35.46 -8.95
C GLN A 63 -5.81 35.07 -10.07
N LYS A 64 -6.95 34.43 -9.76
CA LYS A 64 -7.94 33.90 -10.72
C LYS A 64 -7.35 32.91 -11.73
N LEU A 65 -6.30 32.19 -11.34
CA LEU A 65 -5.70 31.13 -12.14
C LEU A 65 -6.33 29.77 -11.75
N GLU A 66 -6.39 28.84 -12.72
CA GLU A 66 -6.78 27.46 -12.42
C GLU A 66 -5.82 26.83 -11.41
N PRO A 67 -6.23 25.79 -10.66
CA PRO A 67 -5.31 25.00 -9.84
C PRO A 67 -4.11 24.53 -10.69
N ARG A 68 -2.92 24.42 -10.07
CA ARG A 68 -1.77 23.83 -10.77
C ARG A 68 -1.97 22.33 -10.90
N HIS A 69 -2.75 21.96 -11.91
CA HIS A 69 -3.03 20.55 -12.19
C HIS A 69 -1.76 19.78 -12.52
N SER A 70 -1.66 18.59 -12.00
CA SER A 70 -0.65 17.60 -12.31
C SER A 70 -1.25 16.21 -12.11
N PHE A 71 -0.49 15.18 -12.49
CA PHE A 71 -0.90 13.80 -12.28
C PHE A 71 0.08 13.08 -11.35
N MET A 72 -0.44 12.17 -10.56
CA MET A 72 0.30 11.11 -9.93
C MET A 72 0.13 9.84 -10.76
N LEU A 73 1.22 9.18 -11.11
CA LEU A 73 1.18 7.83 -11.65
C LEU A 73 1.66 6.84 -10.58
N ARG A 74 1.01 5.67 -10.54
CA ARG A 74 1.47 4.50 -9.80
C ARG A 74 1.77 3.38 -10.77
N ALA A 75 2.96 2.79 -10.70
CA ALA A 75 3.32 1.63 -11.49
C ALA A 75 2.70 0.34 -10.91
N ARG A 76 2.54 -0.69 -11.76
CA ARG A 76 2.25 -2.05 -11.37
C ARG A 76 3.57 -2.82 -11.30
N VAL A 77 3.91 -3.32 -10.13
CA VAL A 77 5.14 -4.08 -9.85
C VAL A 77 4.78 -5.23 -8.91
N PRO A 78 4.28 -6.35 -9.42
CA PRO A 78 3.88 -7.48 -8.57
C PRO A 78 5.05 -7.97 -7.70
N GLY A 79 4.79 -8.16 -6.40
CA GLY A 79 5.82 -8.52 -5.43
C GLY A 79 6.90 -7.48 -5.19
N GLY A 80 6.86 -6.33 -5.88
CA GLY A 80 7.74 -5.18 -5.63
C GLY A 80 9.16 -5.31 -6.17
N ILE A 81 9.45 -6.22 -7.11
CA ILE A 81 10.80 -6.47 -7.62
C ILE A 81 11.05 -5.72 -8.92
N CYS A 82 12.18 -5.00 -8.99
CA CYS A 82 12.68 -4.30 -10.17
C CYS A 82 14.12 -4.70 -10.46
N THR A 83 14.48 -4.81 -11.75
CA THR A 83 15.88 -4.98 -12.16
C THR A 83 16.65 -3.67 -12.02
N PRO A 84 18.01 -3.70 -11.98
CA PRO A 84 18.82 -2.49 -12.01
C PRO A 84 18.56 -1.63 -13.25
N GLU A 85 18.33 -2.23 -14.41
CA GLU A 85 17.99 -1.52 -15.64
C GLU A 85 16.64 -0.78 -15.51
N GLN A 86 15.63 -1.46 -14.98
CA GLN A 86 14.35 -0.81 -14.67
C GLN A 86 14.53 0.34 -13.69
N TRP A 87 15.39 0.19 -12.68
CA TRP A 87 15.64 1.24 -11.70
C TRP A 87 16.28 2.49 -12.32
N LEU A 88 17.23 2.32 -13.23
CA LEU A 88 17.83 3.44 -13.97
C LEU A 88 16.77 4.22 -14.77
N GLU A 89 15.85 3.51 -15.43
CA GLU A 89 14.77 4.17 -16.17
C GLU A 89 13.73 4.82 -15.23
N ILE A 90 13.42 4.19 -14.09
CA ILE A 90 12.57 4.77 -13.04
C ILE A 90 13.15 6.11 -12.57
N ASP A 91 14.46 6.18 -12.35
CA ASP A 91 15.16 7.41 -11.96
C ASP A 91 15.12 8.48 -13.05
N ARG A 92 15.41 8.10 -14.30
CA ARG A 92 15.36 9.00 -15.46
C ARG A 92 13.97 9.61 -15.64
N ILE A 93 12.91 8.80 -15.55
CA ILE A 93 11.52 9.28 -15.62
C ILE A 93 11.24 10.30 -14.51
N ALA A 94 11.67 10.04 -13.29
CA ALA A 94 11.48 10.99 -12.19
C ALA A 94 12.16 12.33 -12.48
N SER A 95 13.38 12.30 -13.02
CA SER A 95 14.19 13.48 -13.30
C SER A 95 13.67 14.30 -14.48
N ASP A 96 13.32 13.62 -15.58
CA ASP A 96 13.05 14.30 -16.87
C ASP A 96 11.55 14.59 -17.09
N LEU A 97 10.66 13.79 -16.51
CA LEU A 97 9.23 13.81 -16.83
C LEU A 97 8.34 14.24 -15.65
N THR A 98 8.92 14.67 -14.53
CA THR A 98 8.15 15.18 -13.39
C THR A 98 8.72 16.49 -12.86
N ILE A 99 7.85 17.34 -12.30
CA ILE A 99 8.30 18.63 -11.74
C ILE A 99 8.95 18.51 -10.36
N TYR A 100 8.80 17.39 -9.68
CA TYR A 100 9.37 17.17 -8.34
C TYR A 100 10.67 16.35 -8.36
N GLY A 101 11.03 15.72 -9.47
CA GLY A 101 12.27 14.95 -9.62
C GLY A 101 12.44 13.80 -8.62
N SER A 102 11.35 13.33 -8.00
CA SER A 102 11.40 12.36 -6.90
C SER A 102 10.62 11.08 -7.19
N ILE A 103 11.05 9.98 -6.57
CA ILE A 103 10.35 8.70 -6.57
C ILE A 103 9.72 8.50 -5.19
N ARG A 104 8.53 7.91 -5.12
CA ARG A 104 7.87 7.60 -3.87
C ARG A 104 7.53 6.12 -3.78
N LEU A 105 8.20 5.39 -2.90
CA LEU A 105 7.84 4.01 -2.58
C LEU A 105 6.51 3.96 -1.80
N THR A 106 5.68 2.97 -2.08
CA THR A 106 4.33 2.90 -1.52
C THR A 106 4.17 1.77 -0.53
N THR A 107 3.11 1.83 0.28
CA THR A 107 2.71 0.74 1.17
C THR A 107 2.13 -0.49 0.43
N ARG A 108 2.30 -0.58 -0.89
CA ARG A 108 1.89 -1.71 -1.73
C ARG A 108 2.99 -2.19 -2.65
N GLN A 109 4.25 -2.06 -2.21
CA GLN A 109 5.42 -2.58 -2.93
C GLN A 109 5.47 -2.12 -4.38
N THR A 110 5.22 -0.85 -4.62
CA THR A 110 5.37 -0.21 -5.91
C THR A 110 5.82 1.22 -5.70
N PHE A 111 6.14 1.90 -6.76
CA PHE A 111 6.50 3.30 -6.73
C PHE A 111 5.43 4.18 -7.38
N GLN A 112 5.50 5.45 -7.11
CA GLN A 112 4.69 6.45 -7.76
C GLN A 112 5.49 7.73 -8.01
N TYR A 113 5.10 8.40 -9.09
CA TYR A 113 5.56 9.74 -9.42
C TYR A 113 4.48 10.76 -9.08
N HIS A 114 4.90 11.94 -8.68
CA HIS A 114 4.03 13.10 -8.49
C HIS A 114 4.50 14.25 -9.38
N GLY A 115 3.58 15.16 -9.72
CA GLY A 115 3.93 16.33 -10.52
C GLY A 115 4.14 16.04 -12.01
N ILE A 116 3.47 15.06 -12.57
CA ILE A 116 3.46 14.81 -14.02
C ILE A 116 2.53 15.84 -14.66
N LEU A 117 3.01 16.65 -15.58
CA LEU A 117 2.17 17.57 -16.33
C LEU A 117 1.48 16.84 -17.48
N LYS A 118 0.31 17.33 -17.94
CA LYS A 118 -0.50 16.71 -18.98
C LYS A 118 0.30 16.31 -20.24
N PRO A 119 1.19 17.16 -20.81
CA PRO A 119 1.99 16.78 -21.97
C PRO A 119 2.96 15.61 -21.72
N GLN A 120 3.33 15.38 -20.44
CA GLN A 120 4.30 14.33 -20.07
C GLN A 120 3.64 12.95 -19.85
N VAL A 121 2.31 12.85 -19.81
CA VAL A 121 1.61 11.59 -19.55
C VAL A 121 1.95 10.52 -20.59
N LYS A 122 1.86 10.85 -21.89
CA LYS A 122 2.18 9.89 -22.97
C LYS A 122 3.67 9.51 -23.00
N PRO A 123 4.64 10.44 -23.00
CA PRO A 123 6.06 10.09 -22.91
C PRO A 123 6.39 9.20 -21.70
N LEU A 124 5.78 9.44 -20.54
CA LEU A 124 6.02 8.66 -19.35
C LEU A 124 5.51 7.20 -19.48
N ILE A 125 4.31 7.01 -20.04
CA ILE A 125 3.79 5.65 -20.31
C ILE A 125 4.72 4.90 -21.28
N GLN A 126 5.20 5.57 -22.32
CA GLN A 126 6.12 4.98 -23.29
C GLN A 126 7.45 4.60 -22.64
N ALA A 127 7.98 5.45 -21.76
CA ALA A 127 9.21 5.20 -21.02
C ALA A 127 9.08 4.00 -20.08
N LEU A 128 7.97 3.87 -19.33
CA LEU A 128 7.72 2.66 -18.54
C LEU A 128 7.64 1.41 -19.39
N GLY A 129 6.95 1.48 -20.53
CA GLY A 129 6.80 0.36 -21.46
C GLY A 129 8.14 -0.10 -22.06
N SER A 130 9.12 0.80 -22.27
CA SER A 130 10.44 0.45 -22.83
C SER A 130 11.25 -0.49 -21.93
N VAL A 131 10.95 -0.54 -20.63
CA VAL A 131 11.56 -1.45 -19.65
C VAL A 131 10.58 -2.48 -19.09
N ASN A 132 9.52 -2.79 -19.81
CA ASN A 132 8.49 -3.76 -19.44
C ASN A 132 7.81 -3.46 -18.09
N LEU A 133 7.62 -2.18 -17.77
CA LEU A 133 6.81 -1.71 -16.66
C LEU A 133 5.52 -1.08 -17.19
N ASP A 134 4.46 -1.16 -16.41
CA ASP A 134 3.17 -0.54 -16.73
C ASP A 134 2.50 0.07 -15.49
N SER A 135 1.38 0.73 -15.72
CA SER A 135 0.53 1.31 -14.67
C SER A 135 -0.90 0.76 -14.69
N ILE A 136 -1.16 -0.26 -15.51
CA ILE A 136 -2.48 -0.85 -15.70
C ILE A 136 -2.96 -1.45 -14.38
N ALA A 137 -4.21 -1.18 -14.03
CA ALA A 137 -4.83 -1.68 -12.81
C ALA A 137 -4.08 -1.36 -11.49
N ALA A 138 -3.02 -0.54 -11.52
CA ALA A 138 -2.34 -0.10 -10.30
C ALA A 138 -3.24 0.77 -9.41
N CYS A 139 -4.32 1.31 -9.98
CA CYS A 139 -5.36 2.10 -9.31
C CYS A 139 -6.76 1.68 -9.81
N GLY A 140 -7.86 2.35 -9.39
CA GLY A 140 -9.23 2.05 -9.83
C GLY A 140 -9.97 1.01 -8.97
N ASP A 141 -11.16 0.65 -9.42
CA ASP A 141 -12.04 -0.35 -8.80
C ASP A 141 -11.80 -1.72 -9.45
N VAL A 142 -10.63 -2.26 -9.24
CA VAL A 142 -10.03 -3.42 -9.88
C VAL A 142 -9.05 -4.09 -8.91
N ASN A 143 -8.56 -5.29 -9.20
CA ASN A 143 -7.43 -5.86 -8.47
C ASN A 143 -6.20 -4.96 -8.62
N ARG A 144 -5.57 -4.64 -7.48
CA ARG A 144 -4.42 -3.74 -7.40
C ARG A 144 -3.12 -4.53 -7.42
N ASN A 145 -1.99 -3.83 -7.39
CA ASN A 145 -0.68 -4.46 -7.26
C ASN A 145 -0.70 -5.56 -6.19
N VAL A 146 -0.32 -6.77 -6.54
CA VAL A 146 -0.23 -7.92 -5.61
C VAL A 146 1.08 -7.80 -4.84
N MET A 147 1.00 -7.90 -3.50
CA MET A 147 2.17 -7.88 -2.63
C MET A 147 2.65 -9.30 -2.33
N CYS A 148 3.95 -9.43 -2.04
CA CYS A 148 4.56 -10.65 -1.54
C CYS A 148 5.61 -10.29 -0.48
N THR A 149 5.86 -11.17 0.49
CA THR A 149 6.97 -11.05 1.43
C THR A 149 8.25 -10.61 0.69
N PRO A 150 8.78 -9.40 0.94
CA PRO A 150 9.93 -8.88 0.22
C PRO A 150 11.26 -9.20 0.89
N ASN A 151 11.22 -9.55 2.19
CA ASN A 151 12.42 -9.73 3.00
C ASN A 151 13.40 -10.75 2.39
N PRO A 152 14.69 -10.65 2.72
CA PRO A 152 15.73 -11.51 2.19
C PRO A 152 15.37 -12.98 2.22
N VAL A 153 15.84 -13.71 1.23
CA VAL A 153 15.52 -15.13 1.04
C VAL A 153 16.00 -15.94 2.25
N GLU A 154 15.10 -16.24 3.16
CA GLU A 154 15.33 -17.07 4.35
C GLU A 154 14.54 -18.37 4.31
N SER A 155 13.72 -18.54 3.29
CA SER A 155 12.88 -19.70 3.08
C SER A 155 13.00 -20.19 1.65
N ALA A 156 13.06 -21.49 1.47
CA ALA A 156 12.97 -22.12 0.15
C ALA A 156 11.66 -21.78 -0.58
N LEU A 157 10.61 -21.37 0.16
CA LEU A 157 9.32 -20.98 -0.40
C LEU A 157 9.31 -19.60 -1.08
N HIS A 158 10.32 -18.74 -0.82
CA HIS A 158 10.27 -17.34 -1.25
C HIS A 158 10.12 -17.20 -2.77
N GLN A 159 10.88 -17.97 -3.55
CA GLN A 159 10.82 -17.92 -5.00
C GLN A 159 9.46 -18.41 -5.54
N GLU A 160 8.92 -19.49 -4.98
CA GLU A 160 7.60 -20.00 -5.37
C GLU A 160 6.49 -19.02 -4.99
N ALA A 161 6.51 -18.48 -3.78
CA ALA A 161 5.52 -17.48 -3.31
C ALA A 161 5.54 -16.22 -4.18
N TYR A 162 6.72 -15.77 -4.60
CA TYR A 162 6.87 -14.64 -5.52
C TYR A 162 6.29 -14.96 -6.90
N ALA A 163 6.57 -16.14 -7.46
CA ALA A 163 6.00 -16.57 -8.72
C ALA A 163 4.45 -16.60 -8.67
N TRP A 164 3.87 -17.01 -7.53
CA TRP A 164 2.43 -16.94 -7.31
C TRP A 164 1.89 -15.51 -7.21
N ALA A 165 2.63 -14.58 -6.62
CA ALA A 165 2.22 -13.18 -6.59
C ALA A 165 2.16 -12.57 -8.00
N ILE A 166 3.13 -12.90 -8.88
CA ILE A 166 3.12 -12.52 -10.29
C ILE A 166 1.89 -13.14 -10.98
N ARG A 167 1.72 -14.45 -10.87
CA ARG A 167 0.62 -15.17 -11.49
C ARG A 167 -0.75 -14.64 -11.07
N LEU A 168 -0.98 -14.40 -9.78
CA LEU A 168 -2.21 -13.78 -9.28
C LEU A 168 -2.41 -12.36 -9.82
N SER A 169 -1.34 -11.60 -10.03
CA SER A 169 -1.44 -10.28 -10.64
C SER A 169 -1.86 -10.38 -12.10
N ASP A 170 -1.26 -11.26 -12.87
CA ASP A 170 -1.48 -11.37 -14.31
C ASP A 170 -2.83 -12.04 -14.64
N ASP A 171 -3.18 -13.14 -13.97
CA ASP A 171 -4.44 -13.85 -14.18
C ASP A 171 -5.68 -13.03 -13.74
N LEU A 172 -5.49 -12.00 -12.91
CA LEU A 172 -6.54 -11.09 -12.45
C LEU A 172 -6.48 -9.71 -13.11
N LEU A 173 -5.69 -9.52 -14.17
CA LEU A 173 -5.78 -8.31 -14.98
C LEU A 173 -7.08 -8.28 -15.77
N PRO A 174 -7.67 -7.07 -15.99
CA PRO A 174 -8.78 -6.93 -16.91
C PRO A 174 -8.40 -7.31 -18.33
N ASN A 175 -9.24 -8.10 -19.00
CA ASN A 175 -9.10 -8.43 -20.40
C ASN A 175 -9.86 -7.40 -21.27
N THR A 176 -9.38 -6.16 -21.32
CA THR A 176 -10.00 -5.04 -22.03
C THR A 176 -9.04 -4.43 -23.03
N ASN A 177 -9.58 -3.95 -24.17
CA ASN A 177 -8.85 -3.17 -25.16
C ASN A 177 -8.70 -1.68 -24.77
N ALA A 178 -9.20 -1.24 -23.60
CA ALA A 178 -9.07 0.14 -23.15
C ALA A 178 -7.61 0.60 -22.95
N TYR A 179 -6.70 -0.35 -22.75
CA TYR A 179 -5.27 -0.09 -22.50
C TYR A 179 -4.40 -0.19 -23.77
N ALA A 180 -4.94 -0.75 -24.83
CA ALA A 180 -4.24 -0.89 -26.11
C ALA A 180 -5.22 -0.78 -27.28
N GLU A 181 -4.79 -0.23 -28.40
CA GLU A 181 -5.56 -0.16 -29.65
C GLU A 181 -4.77 -0.83 -30.77
N LEU A 182 -5.46 -1.64 -31.56
CA LEU A 182 -4.92 -2.23 -32.78
C LEU A 182 -5.41 -1.39 -33.97
N TRP A 183 -4.46 -0.95 -34.78
CA TRP A 183 -4.69 -0.25 -36.03
C TRP A 183 -4.15 -1.10 -37.17
N LEU A 184 -4.98 -1.39 -38.16
CA LEU A 184 -4.60 -2.09 -39.37
C LEU A 184 -4.83 -1.15 -40.57
N ASP A 185 -3.79 -0.89 -41.33
CA ASP A 185 -3.83 0.00 -42.52
C ASP A 185 -4.44 1.39 -42.22
N GLY A 186 -4.22 1.91 -41.01
CA GLY A 186 -4.73 3.21 -40.61
C GLY A 186 -6.19 3.20 -40.12
N GLU A 187 -6.83 2.05 -40.07
CA GLU A 187 -8.16 1.87 -39.51
C GLU A 187 -8.09 1.16 -38.13
N LYS A 188 -8.88 1.64 -37.17
CA LYS A 188 -8.97 1.02 -35.87
C LYS A 188 -9.77 -0.28 -35.97
N VAL A 189 -9.16 -1.39 -35.56
CA VAL A 189 -9.83 -2.69 -35.47
C VAL A 189 -10.85 -2.65 -34.34
N HIS A 190 -12.13 -2.59 -34.70
CA HIS A 190 -13.23 -2.71 -33.76
C HIS A 190 -13.45 -4.20 -33.40
N SER A 191 -13.04 -4.61 -32.20
CA SER A 191 -13.50 -5.87 -31.62
C SER A 191 -14.66 -5.61 -30.65
N ASN A 192 -15.65 -6.49 -30.63
CA ASN A 192 -16.62 -6.51 -29.53
C ASN A 192 -15.84 -6.77 -28.25
N GLU A 193 -15.82 -5.77 -27.36
CA GLU A 193 -15.08 -5.89 -26.11
C GLU A 193 -15.88 -6.75 -25.14
N VAL A 194 -15.24 -7.79 -24.64
CA VAL A 194 -15.79 -8.66 -23.62
C VAL A 194 -14.82 -8.69 -22.45
N GLU A 195 -15.26 -8.21 -21.29
CA GLU A 195 -14.53 -8.33 -20.03
C GLU A 195 -15.22 -9.40 -19.16
N PRO A 196 -14.78 -10.66 -19.26
CA PRO A 196 -15.53 -11.79 -18.67
C PRO A 196 -15.50 -11.82 -17.14
N MET A 197 -14.39 -11.35 -16.54
CA MET A 197 -14.19 -11.43 -15.08
C MET A 197 -14.79 -10.22 -14.36
N TYR A 198 -14.51 -9.01 -14.84
CA TYR A 198 -14.96 -7.79 -14.20
C TYR A 198 -16.33 -7.30 -14.67
N GLY A 199 -16.72 -7.67 -15.89
CA GLY A 199 -17.91 -7.14 -16.53
C GLY A 199 -17.77 -5.64 -16.87
N PRO A 200 -18.80 -5.02 -17.44
CA PRO A 200 -18.73 -3.64 -17.96
C PRO A 200 -18.56 -2.58 -16.85
N THR A 201 -18.96 -2.87 -15.61
CA THR A 201 -18.92 -1.92 -14.48
C THR A 201 -17.78 -2.16 -13.50
N TYR A 202 -16.93 -3.13 -13.76
CA TYR A 202 -15.83 -3.50 -12.87
C TYR A 202 -16.28 -3.78 -11.42
N LEU A 203 -15.36 -3.69 -10.44
CA LEU A 203 -15.71 -3.91 -9.04
C LEU A 203 -16.41 -2.69 -8.44
N PRO A 204 -17.19 -2.88 -7.37
CA PRO A 204 -17.74 -1.75 -6.61
C PRO A 204 -16.66 -0.88 -5.98
N ARG A 205 -15.51 -1.46 -5.66
CA ARG A 205 -14.36 -0.78 -5.03
C ARG A 205 -13.05 -1.51 -5.31
N LYS A 206 -11.90 -0.84 -5.04
CA LYS A 206 -10.56 -1.42 -5.12
C LYS A 206 -10.48 -2.76 -4.41
N PHE A 207 -9.75 -3.70 -4.98
CA PHE A 207 -9.46 -5.02 -4.45
C PHE A 207 -7.95 -5.19 -4.26
N LYS A 208 -7.51 -5.84 -3.19
CA LYS A 208 -6.10 -5.92 -2.80
C LYS A 208 -5.74 -7.34 -2.42
N ILE A 209 -4.64 -7.83 -2.98
CA ILE A 209 -4.11 -9.18 -2.68
C ILE A 209 -2.71 -9.06 -2.09
N ALA A 210 -2.39 -9.97 -1.16
CA ALA A 210 -1.04 -10.15 -0.63
C ALA A 210 -0.72 -11.64 -0.43
N VAL A 211 0.55 -11.99 -0.57
CA VAL A 211 1.13 -13.30 -0.26
C VAL A 211 2.13 -13.12 0.88
N ALA A 212 2.02 -13.91 1.95
CA ALA A 212 2.95 -13.87 3.08
C ALA A 212 3.59 -15.22 3.32
N ILE A 213 4.83 -15.21 3.81
CA ILE A 213 5.57 -16.41 4.21
C ILE A 213 5.80 -16.32 5.72
N PRO A 214 5.14 -17.17 6.53
CA PRO A 214 5.38 -17.22 7.97
C PRO A 214 6.87 -17.52 8.28
N PRO A 215 7.39 -17.08 9.43
CA PRO A 215 6.71 -16.46 10.57
C PRO A 215 6.63 -14.91 10.53
N HIS A 216 6.98 -14.28 9.39
CA HIS A 216 7.07 -12.83 9.29
C HIS A 216 5.82 -12.23 8.62
N ASN A 217 5.18 -11.23 9.32
CA ASN A 217 4.07 -10.47 8.75
C ASN A 217 4.56 -9.12 8.22
N ASP A 218 5.35 -9.15 7.16
CA ASP A 218 5.96 -7.97 6.55
C ASP A 218 5.07 -7.24 5.52
N VAL A 219 3.96 -7.86 5.13
CA VAL A 219 2.96 -7.29 4.19
C VAL A 219 1.64 -6.88 4.87
N ASP A 220 1.57 -6.90 6.21
CA ASP A 220 0.32 -6.71 6.96
C ASP A 220 -0.82 -7.59 6.40
N ILE A 221 -0.59 -8.90 6.39
CA ILE A 221 -1.39 -9.89 5.66
C ILE A 221 -2.88 -9.78 5.95
N HIS A 222 -3.31 -9.49 7.16
CA HIS A 222 -4.72 -9.35 7.53
C HIS A 222 -5.39 -8.04 7.04
N ALA A 223 -4.65 -7.12 6.39
CA ALA A 223 -5.16 -5.80 5.98
C ALA A 223 -5.69 -5.73 4.55
N ASN A 224 -5.68 -6.82 3.82
CA ASN A 224 -6.05 -6.85 2.40
C ASN A 224 -7.36 -7.60 2.17
N ASP A 225 -7.96 -7.42 1.02
CA ASP A 225 -9.25 -8.02 0.67
C ASP A 225 -9.14 -9.55 0.54
N LEU A 226 -8.05 -10.05 -0.06
CA LEU A 226 -7.74 -11.48 -0.20
C LEU A 226 -6.26 -11.71 0.08
N ASN A 227 -5.93 -12.78 0.79
CA ASN A 227 -4.56 -13.05 1.21
C ASN A 227 -4.24 -14.53 1.13
N PHE A 228 -3.00 -14.81 0.76
CA PHE A 228 -2.42 -16.14 0.62
C PHE A 228 -1.28 -16.29 1.61
N VAL A 229 -1.43 -17.15 2.61
CA VAL A 229 -0.35 -17.46 3.56
C VAL A 229 0.29 -18.77 3.13
N ALA A 230 1.53 -18.68 2.66
CA ALA A 230 2.25 -19.85 2.12
C ALA A 230 2.53 -20.88 3.21
N ILE A 231 2.16 -22.12 2.91
CA ILE A 231 2.39 -23.30 3.77
C ILE A 231 3.44 -24.17 3.09
N GLY A 232 4.54 -24.40 3.79
CA GLY A 232 5.63 -25.25 3.31
C GLY A 232 5.54 -26.67 3.84
N ASP A 233 5.96 -27.62 3.01
CA ASP A 233 6.26 -28.99 3.39
C ASP A 233 7.58 -29.41 2.75
N ASN A 234 8.55 -29.82 3.56
CA ASN A 234 9.87 -30.26 3.11
C ASN A 234 10.59 -29.27 2.15
N GLY A 235 10.45 -27.96 2.43
CA GLY A 235 11.08 -26.87 1.64
C GLY A 235 10.40 -26.58 0.30
N LYS A 236 9.20 -27.11 0.05
CA LYS A 236 8.35 -26.83 -1.12
C LYS A 236 7.01 -26.26 -0.70
N LEU A 237 6.39 -25.52 -1.59
CA LEU A 237 5.07 -24.97 -1.36
C LEU A 237 4.02 -26.10 -1.39
N ALA A 238 3.38 -26.37 -0.25
CA ALA A 238 2.29 -27.34 -0.14
C ALA A 238 0.92 -26.74 -0.49
N GLY A 239 0.76 -25.41 -0.30
CA GLY A 239 -0.46 -24.68 -0.57
C GLY A 239 -0.54 -23.36 0.21
N PHE A 240 -1.77 -22.86 0.37
CA PHE A 240 -2.02 -21.59 1.03
C PHE A 240 -3.18 -21.68 2.03
N ASN A 241 -3.02 -21.11 3.22
CA ASN A 241 -4.19 -20.67 3.97
C ASN A 241 -4.72 -19.37 3.33
N ILE A 242 -6.02 -19.29 3.15
CA ILE A 242 -6.70 -18.18 2.49
C ILE A 242 -7.39 -17.30 3.53
N LEU A 243 -7.02 -16.01 3.57
CA LEU A 243 -7.63 -15.03 4.47
C LEU A 243 -8.42 -14.01 3.64
N VAL A 244 -9.67 -13.72 4.01
CA VAL A 244 -10.58 -12.87 3.21
C VAL A 244 -11.21 -11.76 4.06
N GLY A 245 -11.37 -10.57 3.50
CA GLY A 245 -12.19 -9.50 4.06
C GLY A 245 -11.48 -8.48 4.95
N GLY A 246 -10.16 -8.34 4.81
CA GLY A 246 -9.41 -7.28 5.46
C GLY A 246 -9.52 -5.91 4.78
N GLY A 247 -9.31 -4.84 5.54
CA GLY A 247 -9.28 -3.49 4.96
C GLY A 247 -9.26 -2.37 5.98
N MET A 248 -8.41 -1.36 5.75
CA MET A 248 -8.12 -0.32 6.74
C MET A 248 -8.92 0.99 6.57
N GLY A 249 -9.50 1.26 5.40
CA GLY A 249 -10.17 2.56 5.17
C GLY A 249 -11.47 2.73 5.96
N THR A 250 -11.70 3.95 6.48
CA THR A 250 -12.91 4.38 7.17
C THR A 250 -13.38 5.73 6.64
N THR A 251 -14.44 6.28 7.22
CA THR A 251 -14.95 7.64 6.98
C THR A 251 -15.14 8.34 8.33
N HIS A 252 -14.63 9.54 8.50
CA HIS A 252 -14.82 10.30 9.73
C HIS A 252 -16.30 10.47 10.06
N GLY A 253 -16.67 10.23 11.33
CA GLY A 253 -18.03 10.40 11.85
C GLY A 253 -19.06 9.38 11.36
N ASP A 254 -18.66 8.38 10.59
CA ASP A 254 -19.53 7.33 10.10
C ASP A 254 -19.22 6.00 10.78
N VAL A 255 -19.96 5.70 11.84
CA VAL A 255 -19.80 4.49 12.65
C VAL A 255 -20.03 3.19 11.88
N ASN A 256 -20.71 3.25 10.72
CA ASN A 256 -20.91 2.10 9.85
C ASN A 256 -19.65 1.76 9.04
N THR A 257 -18.59 2.57 9.15
CA THR A 257 -17.32 2.34 8.48
C THR A 257 -16.19 2.13 9.50
N PHE A 258 -15.53 1.01 9.45
CA PHE A 258 -14.49 0.59 10.40
C PHE A 258 -13.38 -0.21 9.68
N PRO A 259 -12.14 -0.24 10.21
CA PRO A 259 -11.11 -1.16 9.73
C PRO A 259 -11.48 -2.59 10.12
N ARG A 260 -11.03 -3.56 9.33
CA ARG A 260 -11.30 -4.98 9.58
C ARG A 260 -10.08 -5.80 9.25
N LEU A 261 -9.80 -6.83 10.06
CA LEU A 261 -8.85 -7.89 9.76
C LEU A 261 -9.54 -8.97 8.93
N ALA A 262 -8.78 -9.68 8.10
CA ALA A 262 -9.29 -10.78 7.29
C ALA A 262 -9.55 -12.03 8.14
N ASP A 263 -10.62 -12.77 7.79
CA ASP A 263 -10.96 -14.06 8.37
C ASP A 263 -10.28 -15.20 7.63
N ASP A 264 -10.00 -16.29 8.34
CA ASP A 264 -9.46 -17.53 7.78
C ASP A 264 -10.59 -18.34 7.11
N PHE A 265 -10.44 -18.62 5.81
CA PHE A 265 -11.39 -19.42 5.02
C PHE A 265 -10.97 -20.89 4.94
N GLY A 266 -9.72 -21.21 5.19
CA GLY A 266 -9.20 -22.57 5.12
C GLY A 266 -7.98 -22.69 4.20
N PHE A 267 -7.53 -23.92 4.01
CA PHE A 267 -6.38 -24.27 3.18
C PHE A 267 -6.81 -24.70 1.78
N VAL A 268 -6.00 -24.33 0.77
CA VAL A 268 -6.12 -24.81 -0.62
C VAL A 268 -4.75 -25.20 -1.17
N LYS A 269 -4.74 -26.08 -2.18
CA LYS A 269 -3.52 -26.43 -2.90
C LYS A 269 -3.08 -25.32 -3.84
N PRO A 270 -1.80 -25.29 -4.28
CA PRO A 270 -1.31 -24.23 -5.15
C PRO A 270 -2.10 -24.12 -6.47
N GLU A 271 -2.43 -25.24 -7.11
CA GLU A 271 -3.18 -25.28 -8.37
C GLU A 271 -4.56 -24.62 -8.30
N ASP A 272 -5.17 -24.57 -7.10
CA ASP A 272 -6.50 -24.01 -6.87
C ASP A 272 -6.49 -22.48 -6.61
N ALA A 273 -5.31 -21.90 -6.35
CA ALA A 273 -5.18 -20.52 -5.86
C ALA A 273 -5.79 -19.47 -6.78
N VAL A 274 -5.61 -19.60 -8.10
CA VAL A 274 -6.14 -18.64 -9.09
C VAL A 274 -7.66 -18.72 -9.17
N GLU A 275 -8.23 -19.91 -9.20
CA GLU A 275 -9.69 -20.10 -9.30
C GLU A 275 -10.39 -19.63 -8.01
N ILE A 276 -9.79 -19.82 -6.85
CA ILE A 276 -10.26 -19.23 -5.59
C ILE A 276 -10.20 -17.70 -5.66
N ALA A 277 -9.10 -17.12 -6.18
CA ALA A 277 -8.99 -15.67 -6.31
C ALA A 277 -10.06 -15.09 -7.25
N LYS A 278 -10.31 -15.71 -8.40
CA LYS A 278 -11.37 -15.35 -9.34
C LYS A 278 -12.76 -15.46 -8.70
N ALA A 279 -13.01 -16.55 -7.95
CA ALA A 279 -14.27 -16.75 -7.26
C ALA A 279 -14.53 -15.65 -6.22
N VAL A 280 -13.56 -15.35 -5.33
CA VAL A 280 -13.68 -14.28 -4.34
C VAL A 280 -13.92 -12.91 -5.02
N LEU A 281 -13.18 -12.62 -6.10
CA LEU A 281 -13.30 -11.37 -6.84
C LEU A 281 -14.69 -11.25 -7.50
N THR A 282 -15.19 -12.30 -8.12
CA THR A 282 -16.49 -12.27 -8.80
C THR A 282 -17.67 -12.25 -7.82
N VAL A 283 -17.56 -12.89 -6.65
CA VAL A 283 -18.56 -12.73 -5.57
C VAL A 283 -18.58 -11.26 -5.12
N GLN A 284 -17.42 -10.62 -4.90
CA GLN A 284 -17.35 -9.19 -4.56
C GLN A 284 -17.92 -8.32 -5.68
N ARG A 285 -17.69 -8.64 -6.95
CA ARG A 285 -18.27 -7.94 -8.09
C ARG A 285 -19.80 -7.91 -8.02
N ASP A 286 -20.40 -9.07 -7.72
CA ASP A 286 -21.85 -9.26 -7.81
C ASP A 286 -22.59 -8.90 -6.50
N TRP A 287 -21.99 -9.15 -5.34
CA TRP A 287 -22.60 -8.94 -4.03
C TRP A 287 -22.23 -7.61 -3.38
N GLY A 288 -21.14 -6.98 -3.82
CA GLY A 288 -20.64 -5.74 -3.23
C GLY A 288 -21.59 -4.57 -3.44
N CYS A 289 -21.70 -3.70 -2.43
CA CYS A 289 -22.59 -2.54 -2.45
C CYS A 289 -22.22 -1.57 -3.57
N ARG A 290 -23.17 -1.26 -4.46
CA ARG A 290 -23.01 -0.29 -5.58
C ARG A 290 -23.82 1.00 -5.38
N THR A 291 -24.59 1.08 -4.31
CA THR A 291 -25.42 2.26 -3.98
C THR A 291 -24.76 3.19 -2.97
N ASP A 292 -23.95 2.64 -2.05
CA ASP A 292 -23.16 3.41 -1.09
C ASP A 292 -21.66 3.07 -1.24
N ARG A 293 -20.90 4.00 -1.82
CA ARG A 293 -19.46 3.83 -2.06
C ARG A 293 -18.63 3.72 -0.77
N LYS A 294 -19.13 4.20 0.38
CA LYS A 294 -18.45 4.07 1.68
C LYS A 294 -18.44 2.62 2.15
N ARG A 295 -19.46 1.85 1.80
CA ARG A 295 -19.63 0.43 2.14
C ARG A 295 -19.33 -0.54 1.00
N ALA A 296 -18.75 -0.08 -0.09
CA ALA A 296 -18.48 -0.87 -1.31
C ALA A 296 -17.27 -1.81 -1.22
N ARG A 297 -16.51 -1.84 -0.11
CA ARG A 297 -15.35 -2.73 0.08
C ARG A 297 -15.78 -4.14 0.47
N LEU A 298 -14.98 -5.15 0.07
CA LEU A 298 -15.20 -6.56 0.39
C LEU A 298 -15.48 -6.82 1.87
N LYS A 299 -14.76 -6.15 2.77
CA LYS A 299 -14.95 -6.30 4.22
C LYS A 299 -16.42 -6.08 4.66
N TYR A 300 -17.12 -5.14 4.01
CA TYR A 300 -18.52 -4.88 4.31
C TYR A 300 -19.46 -5.87 3.62
N THR A 301 -19.07 -6.40 2.46
CA THR A 301 -19.80 -7.50 1.82
C THR A 301 -19.82 -8.73 2.71
N LEU A 302 -18.68 -9.04 3.37
CA LEU A 302 -18.63 -10.11 4.37
C LEU A 302 -19.50 -9.83 5.60
N GLU A 303 -19.46 -8.59 6.14
CA GLU A 303 -20.29 -8.21 7.28
C GLU A 303 -21.78 -8.29 6.96
N ASP A 304 -22.19 -7.83 5.77
CA ASP A 304 -23.59 -7.74 5.38
C ASP A 304 -24.18 -9.13 5.01
N HIS A 305 -23.39 -10.05 4.49
CA HIS A 305 -23.84 -11.39 4.05
C HIS A 305 -23.47 -12.53 5.00
N GLY A 306 -22.48 -12.33 5.87
CA GLY A 306 -21.90 -13.33 6.73
C GLY A 306 -20.77 -14.13 6.08
N VAL A 307 -19.75 -14.47 6.87
CA VAL A 307 -18.52 -15.15 6.43
C VAL A 307 -18.84 -16.51 5.82
N ASP A 308 -19.66 -17.33 6.51
CA ASP A 308 -19.99 -18.70 6.07
C ASP A 308 -20.73 -18.72 4.74
N LYS A 309 -21.68 -17.79 4.54
CA LYS A 309 -22.42 -17.66 3.29
C LYS A 309 -21.52 -17.21 2.15
N PHE A 310 -20.63 -16.28 2.40
CA PHE A 310 -19.66 -15.81 1.40
C PHE A 310 -18.70 -16.94 1.02
N ARG A 311 -18.19 -17.69 2.01
CA ARG A 311 -17.32 -18.85 1.79
C ARG A 311 -18.03 -19.92 0.95
N ALA A 312 -19.26 -20.26 1.27
CA ALA A 312 -20.05 -21.24 0.51
C ALA A 312 -20.25 -20.82 -0.95
N GLU A 313 -20.45 -19.52 -1.22
CA GLU A 313 -20.56 -18.99 -2.59
C GLU A 313 -19.23 -19.07 -3.34
N VAL A 314 -18.11 -18.80 -2.67
CA VAL A 314 -16.76 -18.96 -3.26
C VAL A 314 -16.52 -20.43 -3.63
N GLU A 315 -16.84 -21.36 -2.75
CA GLU A 315 -16.75 -22.81 -3.03
C GLU A 315 -17.65 -23.24 -4.19
N LEU A 316 -18.85 -22.67 -4.27
CA LEU A 316 -19.79 -22.96 -5.36
C LEU A 316 -19.24 -22.48 -6.72
N ARG A 317 -18.71 -21.25 -6.78
CA ARG A 317 -18.19 -20.68 -8.04
C ARG A 317 -16.90 -21.32 -8.50
N SER A 318 -16.00 -21.62 -7.57
CA SER A 318 -14.71 -22.25 -7.90
C SER A 318 -14.82 -23.77 -8.14
N GLY A 319 -15.83 -24.43 -7.58
CA GLY A 319 -15.91 -25.89 -7.51
C GLY A 319 -14.93 -26.51 -6.50
N ILE A 320 -14.20 -25.69 -5.72
CA ILE A 320 -13.14 -26.09 -4.80
C ILE A 320 -13.67 -25.99 -3.37
N LYS A 321 -13.37 -26.97 -2.53
CA LYS A 321 -13.69 -26.97 -1.10
C LYS A 321 -12.45 -26.59 -0.30
N PHE A 322 -12.63 -25.67 0.65
CA PHE A 322 -11.55 -25.36 1.59
C PHE A 322 -11.32 -26.51 2.57
N GLU A 323 -10.07 -26.93 2.70
CA GLU A 323 -9.63 -27.81 3.77
C GLU A 323 -9.49 -27.04 5.10
N THR A 324 -9.33 -27.77 6.20
CA THR A 324 -8.99 -27.18 7.51
C THR A 324 -7.70 -26.36 7.40
N PRO A 325 -7.67 -25.12 7.92
CA PRO A 325 -6.47 -24.30 7.89
C PRO A 325 -5.29 -25.02 8.54
N LYS A 326 -4.11 -24.87 7.98
CA LYS A 326 -2.86 -25.35 8.58
C LYS A 326 -2.44 -24.38 9.69
N ALA A 327 -1.89 -24.91 10.78
CA ALA A 327 -1.39 -24.10 11.87
C ALA A 327 -0.25 -23.17 11.40
N ILE A 328 -0.36 -21.89 11.67
CA ILE A 328 0.64 -20.86 11.39
C ILE A 328 0.76 -19.92 12.58
N GLU A 329 1.93 -19.31 12.72
CA GLU A 329 2.16 -18.25 13.67
C GLU A 329 2.95 -17.12 13.01
N PHE A 330 2.50 -15.87 13.24
CA PHE A 330 3.26 -14.67 12.90
C PHE A 330 3.87 -14.11 14.18
N THR A 331 5.20 -14.22 14.30
CA THR A 331 5.95 -13.80 15.49
C THR A 331 6.54 -12.41 15.34
N THR A 332 6.87 -12.00 14.10
CA THR A 332 7.51 -10.72 13.80
C THR A 332 6.76 -9.96 12.73
N ARG A 333 7.05 -8.66 12.63
CA ARG A 333 6.44 -7.75 11.68
C ARG A 333 7.45 -6.70 11.21
N GLY A 334 7.21 -6.14 10.03
CA GLY A 334 8.03 -5.06 9.48
C GLY A 334 9.22 -5.57 8.69
N ASP A 335 10.12 -4.65 8.38
CA ASP A 335 11.31 -4.96 7.60
C ASP A 335 12.48 -5.29 8.54
N ARG A 336 13.39 -6.11 8.06
CA ARG A 336 14.65 -6.40 8.75
C ARG A 336 15.76 -5.61 8.09
N PHE A 337 16.25 -4.60 8.79
CA PHE A 337 17.20 -3.63 8.26
C PHE A 337 18.64 -4.14 8.30
N GLY A 338 19.48 -3.55 7.45
CA GLY A 338 20.89 -3.92 7.32
C GLY A 338 21.12 -5.14 6.45
N TRP A 339 22.30 -5.73 6.59
CA TRP A 339 22.75 -6.87 5.81
C TRP A 339 22.27 -8.21 6.36
N ILE A 340 21.62 -8.99 5.52
CA ILE A 340 21.23 -10.38 5.84
C ILE A 340 21.70 -11.30 4.73
N LYS A 341 22.30 -12.44 5.09
CA LYS A 341 22.67 -13.47 4.14
C LYS A 341 21.52 -14.46 3.95
N GLY A 342 21.08 -14.61 2.71
CA GLY A 342 20.02 -15.54 2.33
C GLY A 342 20.51 -17.00 2.23
N ILE A 343 19.58 -17.95 2.15
CA ILE A 343 19.86 -19.37 1.94
C ILE A 343 20.50 -19.65 0.57
N ASP A 344 20.39 -18.72 -0.36
CA ASP A 344 21.02 -18.72 -1.68
C ASP A 344 22.50 -18.29 -1.65
N ASN A 345 23.07 -18.07 -0.45
CA ASN A 345 24.41 -17.53 -0.21
C ASN A 345 24.65 -16.12 -0.79
N LYS A 346 23.59 -15.39 -1.14
CA LYS A 346 23.64 -13.97 -1.53
C LYS A 346 23.36 -13.09 -0.32
N TRP A 347 23.84 -11.86 -0.38
CA TRP A 347 23.56 -10.83 0.61
C TRP A 347 22.38 -9.95 0.17
N HIS A 348 21.67 -9.44 1.15
CA HIS A 348 20.53 -8.55 0.95
C HIS A 348 20.66 -7.38 1.93
N LEU A 349 20.69 -6.15 1.42
CA LEU A 349 20.77 -4.93 2.21
C LEU A 349 19.40 -4.24 2.23
N THR A 350 18.76 -4.25 3.38
CA THR A 350 17.52 -3.47 3.56
C THR A 350 17.86 -2.05 4.01
N LEU A 351 17.47 -1.09 3.20
CA LEU A 351 17.65 0.35 3.41
C LEU A 351 16.38 0.95 4.00
N PHE A 352 16.54 1.81 5.00
CA PHE A 352 15.45 2.66 5.47
C PHE A 352 15.29 3.85 4.52
N ILE A 353 14.09 4.02 3.98
CA ILE A 353 13.74 5.16 3.14
C ILE A 353 12.64 5.95 3.87
N GLU A 354 13.01 7.08 4.46
CA GLU A 354 12.10 7.85 5.30
C GLU A 354 10.81 8.19 4.57
N ASN A 355 9.70 7.62 5.06
CA ASN A 355 8.37 7.69 4.44
C ASN A 355 8.32 7.29 2.95
N GLY A 356 9.30 6.55 2.46
CA GLY A 356 9.40 6.10 1.08
C GLY A 356 9.78 7.17 0.06
N ARG A 357 10.21 8.36 0.49
CA ARG A 357 10.60 9.45 -0.42
C ARG A 357 12.05 9.33 -0.84
N ILE A 358 12.31 9.09 -2.12
CA ILE A 358 13.64 9.07 -2.73
C ILE A 358 13.81 10.38 -3.51
N ILE A 359 14.65 11.26 -2.96
CA ILE A 359 15.01 12.55 -3.52
C ILE A 359 16.41 12.92 -3.02
N ASP A 360 17.20 13.60 -3.82
CA ASP A 360 18.48 14.13 -3.38
C ASP A 360 18.29 15.40 -2.55
N THR A 361 19.01 15.46 -1.43
CA THR A 361 19.20 16.65 -0.63
C THR A 361 20.67 17.05 -0.64
N GLU A 362 21.00 18.23 -0.16
CA GLU A 362 22.39 18.69 -0.08
C GLU A 362 23.27 17.77 0.78
N THR A 363 22.71 17.17 1.81
CA THR A 363 23.45 16.30 2.75
C THR A 363 23.32 14.79 2.43
N HIS A 364 22.24 14.38 1.79
CA HIS A 364 21.93 12.97 1.51
C HIS A 364 21.43 12.80 0.07
N PRO A 365 22.33 12.67 -0.92
CA PRO A 365 21.94 12.47 -2.32
C PRO A 365 21.56 11.01 -2.60
N ILE A 366 20.54 10.52 -1.90
CA ILE A 366 20.14 9.09 -1.87
C ILE A 366 19.63 8.60 -3.23
N LYS A 367 19.00 9.47 -4.02
CA LYS A 367 18.51 9.15 -5.36
C LYS A 367 19.69 8.87 -6.31
N THR A 368 20.68 9.77 -6.31
CA THR A 368 21.95 9.58 -7.04
C THR A 368 22.68 8.31 -6.56
N GLY A 369 22.72 8.06 -5.25
CA GLY A 369 23.34 6.86 -4.69
C GLY A 369 22.73 5.56 -5.20
N LEU A 370 21.41 5.50 -5.32
CA LEU A 370 20.72 4.33 -5.88
C LEU A 370 21.03 4.12 -7.37
N VAL A 371 21.21 5.21 -8.14
CA VAL A 371 21.66 5.13 -9.53
C VAL A 371 23.07 4.57 -9.63
N GLU A 372 24.01 5.03 -8.79
CA GLU A 372 25.39 4.51 -8.78
C GLU A 372 25.44 3.03 -8.38
N ILE A 373 24.60 2.62 -7.43
CA ILE A 373 24.45 1.21 -7.07
C ILE A 373 23.84 0.42 -8.24
N ALA A 374 22.80 0.92 -8.89
CA ALA A 374 22.15 0.22 -10.00
C ALA A 374 23.09 -0.03 -11.19
N LYS A 375 24.07 0.85 -11.43
CA LYS A 375 25.08 0.67 -12.50
C LYS A 375 26.01 -0.54 -12.29
N ILE A 376 26.19 -0.99 -11.06
CA ILE A 376 27.12 -2.08 -10.73
C ILE A 376 26.41 -3.34 -10.21
N HIS A 377 25.15 -3.20 -9.73
CA HIS A 377 24.42 -4.29 -9.12
C HIS A 377 23.95 -5.30 -10.16
N GLN A 378 24.07 -6.61 -9.82
CA GLN A 378 23.68 -7.72 -10.70
C GLN A 378 22.44 -8.49 -10.19
N GLY A 379 21.93 -8.13 -9.03
CA GLY A 379 20.71 -8.69 -8.45
C GLY A 379 19.47 -7.83 -8.77
N ASP A 380 18.62 -7.64 -7.80
CA ASP A 380 17.39 -6.86 -7.95
C ASP A 380 17.20 -5.84 -6.81
N PHE A 381 16.29 -4.89 -7.03
CA PHE A 381 15.76 -3.97 -6.03
C PHE A 381 14.37 -4.44 -5.63
N ARG A 382 14.10 -4.56 -4.32
CA ARG A 382 12.80 -4.99 -3.79
C ARG A 382 12.18 -3.91 -2.92
N MET A 383 11.04 -3.41 -3.35
CA MET A 383 10.25 -2.47 -2.57
C MET A 383 9.50 -3.22 -1.48
N THR A 384 9.49 -2.69 -0.26
CA THR A 384 8.75 -3.30 0.86
C THR A 384 7.35 -2.70 1.03
N ALA A 385 6.48 -3.42 1.74
CA ALA A 385 5.17 -2.91 2.12
C ALA A 385 5.23 -1.80 3.21
N ASN A 386 6.42 -1.55 3.76
CA ASN A 386 6.68 -0.50 4.74
C ASN A 386 7.43 0.70 4.13
N GLN A 387 7.44 0.81 2.78
CA GLN A 387 8.00 1.93 2.01
C GLN A 387 9.54 1.98 2.00
N ASN A 388 10.19 0.87 2.27
CA ASN A 388 11.64 0.72 2.24
C ASN A 388 12.10 0.00 0.97
N LEU A 389 13.42 -0.15 0.82
CA LEU A 389 14.04 -0.74 -0.35
C LEU A 389 15.09 -1.77 0.06
N ILE A 390 15.08 -2.92 -0.60
CA ILE A 390 16.11 -3.95 -0.43
C ILE A 390 16.97 -4.01 -1.69
N ILE A 391 18.27 -3.90 -1.55
CA ILE A 391 19.25 -4.27 -2.58
C ILE A 391 19.50 -5.77 -2.41
N ALA A 392 18.91 -6.59 -3.28
CA ALA A 392 18.82 -8.03 -3.08
C ALA A 392 19.69 -8.81 -4.06
N GLY A 393 20.20 -9.95 -3.62
CA GLY A 393 20.99 -10.84 -4.47
C GLY A 393 22.44 -10.38 -4.68
N VAL A 394 23.03 -9.66 -3.72
CA VAL A 394 24.41 -9.15 -3.77
C VAL A 394 25.39 -10.31 -3.58
N ALA A 395 26.34 -10.47 -4.49
CA ALA A 395 27.40 -11.46 -4.35
C ALA A 395 28.40 -11.05 -3.26
N GLU A 396 29.08 -12.03 -2.65
CA GLU A 396 30.04 -11.79 -1.55
C GLU A 396 31.13 -10.76 -1.92
N GLN A 397 31.66 -10.84 -3.13
CA GLN A 397 32.70 -9.93 -3.60
C GLN A 397 32.20 -8.48 -3.83
N ASP A 398 30.92 -8.26 -4.04
CA ASP A 398 30.35 -6.96 -4.37
C ASP A 398 29.83 -6.23 -3.12
N LYS A 399 29.69 -6.94 -1.99
CA LYS A 399 29.10 -6.44 -0.74
C LYS A 399 29.78 -5.17 -0.24
N GLU A 400 31.11 -5.20 -0.13
CA GLU A 400 31.89 -4.06 0.38
C GLU A 400 31.73 -2.82 -0.51
N GLN A 401 31.69 -3.00 -1.83
CA GLN A 401 31.53 -1.89 -2.76
C GLN A 401 30.12 -1.26 -2.66
N ILE A 402 29.08 -2.09 -2.56
CA ILE A 402 27.70 -1.63 -2.41
C ILE A 402 27.52 -0.92 -1.06
N GLU A 403 28.07 -1.49 0.04
CA GLU A 403 28.00 -0.84 1.35
C GLU A 403 28.69 0.52 1.36
N ARG A 404 29.88 0.61 0.76
CA ARG A 404 30.60 1.87 0.65
C ARG A 404 29.79 2.93 -0.09
N LEU A 405 29.15 2.59 -1.21
CA LEU A 405 28.28 3.51 -1.93
C LEU A 405 27.05 3.87 -1.09
N ALA A 406 26.39 2.90 -0.47
CA ALA A 406 25.22 3.17 0.36
C ALA A 406 25.54 4.12 1.51
N ARG A 407 26.70 3.97 2.17
CA ARG A 407 27.14 4.90 3.23
C ARG A 407 27.52 6.27 2.67
N LEU A 408 28.26 6.32 1.55
CA LEU A 408 28.71 7.55 0.93
C LEU A 408 27.53 8.48 0.56
N TYR A 409 26.45 7.92 0.06
CA TYR A 409 25.26 8.65 -0.36
C TYR A 409 24.18 8.81 0.73
N GLY A 410 24.45 8.37 1.97
CA GLY A 410 23.52 8.48 3.10
C GLY A 410 22.32 7.53 3.05
N LEU A 411 22.42 6.44 2.27
CA LEU A 411 21.39 5.40 2.16
C LEU A 411 21.45 4.40 3.33
N TYR A 412 22.60 4.20 3.95
CA TYR A 412 22.82 3.24 5.02
C TYR A 412 23.62 3.84 6.17
N SER A 413 23.08 3.70 7.37
CA SER A 413 23.72 4.09 8.64
C SER A 413 23.30 3.12 9.74
N ASP A 414 24.21 2.83 10.66
CA ASP A 414 23.94 2.03 11.86
C ASP A 414 23.34 2.87 13.00
N GLU A 415 23.23 4.20 12.80
CA GLU A 415 22.79 5.16 13.84
C GLU A 415 21.28 5.44 13.83
N ILE A 416 20.52 4.84 12.89
CA ILE A 416 19.07 5.07 12.79
C ILE A 416 18.38 4.35 13.95
N SER A 417 17.63 5.08 14.76
CA SER A 417 16.92 4.53 15.92
C SER A 417 15.87 3.49 15.52
N GLN A 418 15.62 2.51 16.41
CA GLN A 418 14.56 1.53 16.22
C GLN A 418 13.18 2.22 16.12
N GLN A 419 12.94 3.33 16.85
CA GLN A 419 11.70 4.08 16.75
C GLN A 419 11.50 4.64 15.34
N ARG A 420 12.55 5.19 14.71
CA ARG A 420 12.49 5.72 13.34
C ARG A 420 12.26 4.62 12.31
N LEU A 421 12.98 3.51 12.41
CA LEU A 421 12.82 2.32 11.55
C LEU A 421 11.39 1.75 11.57
N ASN A 422 10.67 1.87 12.71
CA ASN A 422 9.31 1.38 12.90
C ASN A 422 8.23 2.45 12.70
N SER A 423 8.58 3.57 12.03
CA SER A 423 7.66 4.68 11.77
C SER A 423 7.44 4.86 10.26
N MET A 424 6.18 5.07 9.85
CA MET A 424 5.89 5.41 8.44
C MET A 424 4.65 6.28 8.28
N ALA A 425 4.63 7.09 7.20
CA ALA A 425 3.50 7.94 6.85
C ALA A 425 3.02 7.75 5.41
N CYS A 426 1.77 8.12 5.14
CA CYS A 426 1.30 8.29 3.77
C CYS A 426 1.76 9.66 3.22
N VAL A 427 1.65 9.84 1.89
CA VAL A 427 2.10 11.07 1.22
C VAL A 427 1.40 12.34 1.72
N ALA A 428 0.09 12.28 1.98
CA ALA A 428 -0.77 13.38 2.44
C ALA A 428 -0.61 14.70 1.64
N LEU A 429 -0.47 15.84 2.33
CA LEU A 429 -0.25 17.14 1.70
C LEU A 429 1.18 17.23 1.12
N PRO A 430 1.42 18.02 0.07
CA PRO A 430 0.47 18.91 -0.62
C PRO A 430 -0.32 18.23 -1.75
N THR A 431 0.08 17.05 -2.23
CA THR A 431 -0.38 16.48 -3.51
C THR A 431 -1.66 15.62 -3.39
N CYS A 432 -1.92 15.00 -2.25
CA CYS A 432 -3.11 14.15 -2.09
C CYS A 432 -4.39 14.98 -1.92
N ALA A 433 -5.30 14.90 -2.89
CA ALA A 433 -6.58 15.61 -2.85
C ALA A 433 -7.48 15.24 -1.65
N LEU A 434 -7.28 14.06 -1.05
CA LEU A 434 -8.08 13.57 0.07
C LEU A 434 -7.46 13.87 1.45
N ALA A 435 -6.24 14.42 1.50
CA ALA A 435 -5.58 14.73 2.76
C ALA A 435 -6.27 15.88 3.50
N MET A 436 -6.42 15.73 4.80
CA MET A 436 -6.97 16.73 5.73
C MET A 436 -5.87 17.34 6.60
N ALA A 437 -4.75 16.60 6.78
CA ALA A 437 -3.57 17.00 7.54
C ALA A 437 -2.29 16.52 6.86
N GLU A 438 -1.15 16.98 7.36
CA GLU A 438 0.18 16.48 7.02
C GLU A 438 0.35 15.01 7.45
N ALA A 439 1.29 14.31 6.82
CA ALA A 439 1.77 13.03 7.30
C ALA A 439 3.26 12.85 6.96
N GLU A 440 3.63 12.66 5.68
CA GLU A 440 5.01 12.46 5.24
C GLU A 440 5.96 13.54 5.73
N ARG A 441 5.57 14.82 5.59
CA ARG A 441 6.41 15.97 5.96
C ARG A 441 6.49 16.23 7.46
N TYR A 442 5.49 15.76 8.22
CA TYR A 442 5.39 16.02 9.66
C TYR A 442 5.94 14.88 10.52
N LEU A 443 5.72 13.63 10.13
CA LEU A 443 6.10 12.47 10.96
C LEU A 443 7.58 12.46 11.36
N PRO A 444 8.56 12.80 10.52
CA PRO A 444 9.97 12.79 10.92
C PRO A 444 10.28 13.66 12.15
N SER A 445 9.71 14.85 12.21
CA SER A 445 9.90 15.75 13.36
C SER A 445 9.22 15.24 14.63
N LEU A 446 8.05 14.61 14.49
CA LEU A 446 7.36 13.97 15.62
C LEU A 446 8.16 12.78 16.15
N VAL A 447 8.74 11.95 15.25
CA VAL A 447 9.61 10.82 15.63
C VAL A 447 10.79 11.31 16.45
N THR A 448 11.50 12.35 16.03
CA THR A 448 12.62 12.92 16.77
C THR A 448 12.23 13.35 18.20
N LYS A 449 11.03 13.91 18.38
CA LYS A 449 10.51 14.27 19.71
C LYS A 449 10.19 13.04 20.54
N VAL A 450 9.65 11.98 19.93
CA VAL A 450 9.37 10.71 20.61
C VAL A 450 10.68 10.02 21.02
N GLU A 451 11.71 10.01 20.17
CA GLU A 451 13.06 9.55 20.51
C GLU A 451 13.60 10.27 21.77
N GLY A 452 13.39 11.59 21.85
CA GLY A 452 13.72 12.38 23.04
C GLY A 452 12.94 11.97 24.30
N LEU A 453 11.66 11.59 24.17
CA LEU A 453 10.86 11.09 25.28
C LEU A 453 11.33 9.70 25.74
N LEU A 454 11.64 8.78 24.83
CA LEU A 454 12.20 7.46 25.17
C LEU A 454 13.52 7.62 25.93
N THR A 455 14.41 8.51 25.46
CA THR A 455 15.67 8.83 26.16
C THR A 455 15.44 9.44 27.54
N LYS A 456 14.49 10.37 27.67
CA LYS A 456 14.11 11.01 28.96
C LYS A 456 13.69 10.00 30.00
N HIS A 457 13.00 8.93 29.58
CA HIS A 457 12.50 7.88 30.48
C HIS A 457 13.45 6.68 30.61
N GLY A 458 14.67 6.76 30.07
CA GLY A 458 15.72 5.77 30.27
C GLY A 458 15.58 4.50 29.42
N ILE A 459 14.79 4.54 28.35
CA ILE A 459 14.55 3.43 27.43
C ILE A 459 14.81 3.84 25.97
N PRO A 460 16.00 4.39 25.63
CA PRO A 460 16.29 4.91 24.28
C PRO A 460 16.26 3.86 23.16
N ASP A 461 16.49 2.60 23.50
CA ASP A 461 16.52 1.48 22.56
C ASP A 461 15.15 0.84 22.32
N GLU A 462 14.16 1.20 23.15
CA GLU A 462 12.80 0.73 22.99
C GLU A 462 12.07 1.47 21.87
N HIS A 463 11.04 0.84 21.32
CA HIS A 463 10.27 1.40 20.23
C HIS A 463 8.86 0.80 20.16
N PHE A 464 7.99 1.50 19.47
CA PHE A 464 6.66 1.01 19.07
C PHE A 464 6.39 1.34 17.60
N VAL A 465 5.55 0.54 16.96
CA VAL A 465 5.12 0.82 15.60
C VAL A 465 4.27 2.08 15.56
N MET A 466 4.76 3.12 14.89
CA MET A 466 4.10 4.41 14.76
C MET A 466 3.73 4.70 13.30
N ARG A 467 2.44 4.97 13.02
CA ARG A 467 1.98 5.21 11.66
C ARG A 467 1.06 6.41 11.57
N MET A 468 1.26 7.23 10.54
CA MET A 468 0.47 8.45 10.32
C MET A 468 -0.17 8.47 8.93
N THR A 469 -1.43 8.92 8.87
CA THR A 469 -2.12 9.20 7.61
C THR A 469 -2.84 10.54 7.64
N GLY A 470 -2.82 11.25 6.52
CA GLY A 470 -3.47 12.56 6.40
C GLY A 470 -5.01 12.51 6.34
N CYS A 471 -5.63 11.33 6.29
CA CYS A 471 -7.10 11.16 6.23
C CYS A 471 -7.51 9.72 6.60
N PRO A 472 -8.83 9.46 6.84
CA PRO A 472 -9.33 8.14 7.27
C PRO A 472 -9.27 7.03 6.22
N ASN A 473 -8.82 7.30 4.99
CA ASN A 473 -8.58 6.24 4.00
C ASN A 473 -7.51 5.22 4.44
N GLY A 474 -6.70 5.55 5.47
CA GLY A 474 -5.78 4.63 6.12
C GLY A 474 -4.68 4.09 5.21
N CYS A 475 -4.14 4.90 4.30
CA CYS A 475 -3.13 4.46 3.32
C CYS A 475 -1.84 3.96 3.97
N GLY A 476 -1.42 4.55 5.11
CA GLY A 476 -0.30 4.10 5.94
C GLY A 476 -0.68 2.99 6.93
N ARG A 477 -1.88 2.45 6.86
CA ARG A 477 -2.39 1.42 7.78
C ARG A 477 -2.27 1.80 9.27
N PRO A 478 -2.76 3.02 9.68
CA PRO A 478 -2.59 3.52 11.05
C PRO A 478 -3.29 2.65 12.08
N PHE A 479 -4.35 1.94 11.68
CA PHE A 479 -5.16 1.11 12.59
C PHE A 479 -4.49 -0.22 12.97
N LEU A 480 -3.32 -0.51 12.40
CA LEU A 480 -2.46 -1.63 12.77
C LEU A 480 -1.21 -1.18 13.54
N ALA A 481 -1.06 0.11 13.82
CA ALA A 481 0.07 0.62 14.58
C ALA A 481 -0.21 0.60 16.09
N GLU A 482 0.81 0.35 16.89
CA GLU A 482 0.72 0.45 18.35
C GLU A 482 0.32 1.88 18.76
N VAL A 483 0.84 2.88 18.00
CA VAL A 483 0.42 4.29 18.02
C VAL A 483 0.08 4.74 16.60
N GLY A 484 -1.20 5.01 16.36
CA GLY A 484 -1.71 5.43 15.04
C GLY A 484 -2.23 6.85 15.04
N PHE A 485 -1.95 7.61 13.96
CA PHE A 485 -2.47 8.97 13.77
C PHE A 485 -3.25 9.08 12.47
N VAL A 486 -4.45 9.69 12.54
CA VAL A 486 -5.31 9.93 11.40
C VAL A 486 -5.67 11.41 11.33
N GLY A 487 -5.28 12.09 10.25
CA GLY A 487 -5.52 13.50 10.05
C GLY A 487 -7.01 13.86 10.08
N LYS A 488 -7.37 14.90 10.85
CA LYS A 488 -8.71 15.44 11.02
C LYS A 488 -8.85 16.83 10.41
N GLY A 489 -7.80 17.63 10.45
CA GLY A 489 -7.68 18.98 9.94
C GLY A 489 -6.23 19.44 10.02
N PRO A 490 -5.89 20.65 9.54
CA PRO A 490 -4.52 21.16 9.59
C PRO A 490 -3.96 21.11 11.02
N GLY A 491 -2.84 20.37 11.21
CA GLY A 491 -2.20 20.17 12.51
C GLY A 491 -3.02 19.41 13.56
N LYS A 492 -4.11 18.76 13.16
CA LYS A 492 -5.02 18.02 14.05
C LYS A 492 -5.18 16.58 13.63
N TYR A 493 -5.11 15.68 14.61
CA TYR A 493 -5.12 14.23 14.41
C TYR A 493 -6.04 13.54 15.41
N ASN A 494 -6.61 12.42 14.98
CA ASN A 494 -7.16 11.43 15.90
C ASN A 494 -6.03 10.44 16.25
N MET A 495 -5.82 10.18 17.53
CA MET A 495 -4.82 9.25 18.05
C MET A 495 -5.46 7.92 18.41
N TYR A 496 -4.83 6.84 17.99
CA TYR A 496 -5.27 5.46 18.20
C TYR A 496 -4.16 4.67 18.90
N LEU A 497 -4.54 3.82 19.87
CA LEU A 497 -3.61 3.02 20.68
C LEU A 497 -4.03 1.55 20.72
N GLY A 498 -3.09 0.64 20.98
CA GLY A 498 -3.35 -0.73 21.42
C GLY A 498 -3.44 -1.77 20.32
N ALA A 499 -2.92 -1.52 19.09
CA ALA A 499 -2.72 -2.62 18.15
C ALA A 499 -1.64 -3.59 18.66
N LYS A 500 -1.76 -4.87 18.28
CA LYS A 500 -0.71 -5.86 18.55
C LYS A 500 0.45 -5.69 17.58
N ASN A 501 1.68 -5.80 18.09
CA ASN A 501 2.88 -5.59 17.28
C ASN A 501 2.92 -6.48 16.01
N ASN A 502 2.44 -7.73 16.08
CA ASN A 502 2.41 -8.64 14.92
C ASN A 502 1.28 -8.34 13.89
N GLY A 503 0.47 -7.30 14.10
CA GLY A 503 -0.61 -6.88 13.19
C GLY A 503 -1.91 -7.67 13.29
N MET A 504 -2.09 -8.51 14.32
CA MET A 504 -3.27 -9.37 14.53
C MET A 504 -4.33 -8.79 15.48
N ARG A 505 -4.19 -7.55 15.89
CA ARG A 505 -5.20 -6.79 16.66
C ARG A 505 -5.19 -5.35 16.18
N LEU A 506 -6.38 -4.78 15.94
CA LEU A 506 -6.56 -3.37 15.61
C LEU A 506 -6.36 -2.51 16.86
N ASN A 507 -5.91 -1.28 16.66
CA ASN A 507 -5.97 -0.24 17.68
C ASN A 507 -7.38 0.38 17.77
N LYS A 508 -7.58 1.19 18.80
CA LYS A 508 -8.83 1.92 19.06
C LYS A 508 -8.55 3.39 19.26
N MET A 509 -9.50 4.25 18.93
CA MET A 509 -9.37 5.69 19.12
C MET A 509 -9.26 6.03 20.61
N TYR A 510 -8.16 6.70 20.96
CA TYR A 510 -7.86 7.12 22.33
C TYR A 510 -8.20 8.60 22.55
N ARG A 511 -7.85 9.46 21.60
CA ARG A 511 -8.18 10.89 21.61
C ARG A 511 -8.54 11.37 20.21
N GLU A 512 -9.51 12.27 20.17
CA GLU A 512 -9.96 12.86 18.91
C GLU A 512 -9.49 14.32 18.81
N ASN A 513 -9.10 14.73 17.58
CA ASN A 513 -8.84 16.11 17.20
C ASN A 513 -7.77 16.85 18.04
N ILE A 514 -6.67 16.16 18.37
CA ILE A 514 -5.56 16.69 19.18
C ILE A 514 -4.44 17.27 18.32
N GLY A 515 -3.68 18.21 18.88
CA GLY A 515 -2.49 18.79 18.26
C GLY A 515 -1.19 18.24 18.85
N GLU A 516 -0.04 18.68 18.31
CA GLU A 516 1.28 18.16 18.70
C GLU A 516 1.56 18.24 20.19
N ALA A 517 1.29 19.38 20.85
CA ALA A 517 1.57 19.55 22.27
C ALA A 517 0.83 18.50 23.13
N GLU A 518 -0.43 18.22 22.77
CA GLU A 518 -1.23 17.22 23.48
C GLU A 518 -0.78 15.79 23.16
N ILE A 519 -0.41 15.51 21.90
CA ILE A 519 0.19 14.23 21.50
C ILE A 519 1.43 13.93 22.35
N LEU A 520 2.34 14.90 22.46
CA LEU A 520 3.59 14.72 23.21
C LEU A 520 3.35 14.58 24.71
N ALA A 521 2.41 15.34 25.29
CA ALA A 521 2.06 15.20 26.71
C ALA A 521 1.48 13.82 27.03
N ILE A 522 0.63 13.28 26.14
CA ILE A 522 0.07 11.93 26.29
C ILE A 522 1.18 10.89 26.18
N LEU A 523 2.04 10.98 25.15
CA LEU A 523 3.12 10.02 24.95
C LEU A 523 4.16 10.09 26.08
N ASP A 524 4.48 11.27 26.61
CA ASP A 524 5.38 11.44 27.75
C ASP A 524 4.89 10.66 28.97
N THR A 525 3.60 10.77 29.29
CA THR A 525 2.97 10.02 30.39
C THR A 525 2.98 8.51 30.15
N LEU A 526 2.53 8.07 28.97
CA LEU A 526 2.41 6.64 28.67
C LEU A 526 3.77 5.94 28.52
N ILE A 527 4.79 6.63 28.00
CA ILE A 527 6.16 6.12 27.92
C ILE A 527 6.77 5.99 29.32
N ALA A 528 6.53 6.96 30.23
CA ALA A 528 6.98 6.88 31.63
C ALA A 528 6.37 5.67 32.34
N GLU A 529 5.06 5.44 32.16
CA GLU A 529 4.35 4.30 32.74
C GLU A 529 4.85 2.97 32.14
N TRP A 530 5.07 2.91 30.82
CA TRP A 530 5.62 1.74 30.15
C TRP A 530 7.03 1.41 30.65
N ALA A 531 7.91 2.40 30.72
CA ALA A 531 9.28 2.23 31.22
C ALA A 531 9.31 1.66 32.64
N SER A 532 8.31 2.02 33.48
CA SER A 532 8.27 1.63 34.90
C SER A 532 7.54 0.32 35.18
N ASN A 533 6.56 -0.06 34.32
CA ASN A 533 5.58 -1.10 34.64
C ASN A 533 5.41 -2.17 33.55
N ALA A 534 6.20 -2.13 32.48
CA ALA A 534 6.15 -3.17 31.45
C ALA A 534 6.60 -4.53 31.99
N LEU A 535 5.95 -5.59 31.54
CA LEU A 535 6.44 -6.96 31.74
C LEU A 535 7.63 -7.24 30.81
N PRO A 536 8.47 -8.25 31.11
CA PRO A 536 9.55 -8.65 30.20
C PRO A 536 9.02 -8.89 28.78
N ASP A 537 9.69 -8.32 27.79
CA ASP A 537 9.36 -8.41 26.34
C ASP A 537 7.97 -7.88 25.96
N GLU A 538 7.28 -7.14 26.85
CA GLU A 538 5.97 -6.60 26.59
C GLU A 538 6.03 -5.38 25.69
N ARG A 539 5.42 -5.48 24.51
CA ARG A 539 5.31 -4.41 23.54
C ARG A 539 4.35 -3.32 24.00
N PHE A 540 4.60 -2.07 23.60
CA PHE A 540 3.80 -0.91 23.99
C PHE A 540 2.29 -1.08 23.75
N GLY A 541 1.91 -1.65 22.58
CA GLY A 541 0.50 -1.89 22.26
C GLY A 541 -0.19 -2.91 23.15
N ASP A 542 0.53 -3.89 23.69
CA ASP A 542 0.01 -4.85 24.67
C ASP A 542 -0.03 -4.24 26.08
N PHE A 543 0.99 -3.45 26.44
CA PHE A 543 1.05 -2.71 27.71
C PHE A 543 -0.17 -1.80 27.89
N VAL A 544 -0.50 -0.94 26.93
CA VAL A 544 -1.62 -0.01 27.06
C VAL A 544 -2.98 -0.72 27.15
N VAL A 545 -3.10 -1.95 26.64
CA VAL A 545 -4.29 -2.78 26.80
C VAL A 545 -4.32 -3.43 28.18
N ARG A 546 -3.22 -4.03 28.63
CA ARG A 546 -3.12 -4.68 29.94
C ARG A 546 -3.31 -3.69 31.10
N SER A 547 -2.75 -2.49 30.98
CA SER A 547 -2.89 -1.42 31.99
C SER A 547 -4.22 -0.66 31.92
N ASP A 548 -5.16 -1.13 31.13
CA ASP A 548 -6.52 -0.58 30.97
C ASP A 548 -6.58 0.88 30.45
N VAL A 549 -5.51 1.34 29.78
CA VAL A 549 -5.49 2.65 29.09
C VAL A 549 -6.48 2.65 27.94
N ILE A 550 -6.59 1.51 27.24
CA ILE A 550 -7.51 1.32 26.11
C ILE A 550 -8.07 -0.11 26.11
N LYS A 551 -9.35 -0.25 25.80
CA LYS A 551 -9.96 -1.58 25.61
C LYS A 551 -9.57 -2.18 24.25
N PRO A 552 -9.29 -3.50 24.17
CA PRO A 552 -8.94 -4.14 22.91
C PRO A 552 -10.12 -4.18 21.93
N VAL A 553 -9.83 -4.07 20.63
CA VAL A 553 -10.81 -4.34 19.57
C VAL A 553 -10.82 -5.84 19.30
N ILE A 554 -11.94 -6.49 19.62
CA ILE A 554 -12.17 -7.94 19.37
C ILE A 554 -13.01 -8.12 18.10
N ILE A 555 -14.17 -7.42 18.03
CA ILE A 555 -15.05 -7.41 16.87
C ILE A 555 -15.09 -5.97 16.35
N ALA A 556 -14.47 -5.74 15.19
CA ALA A 556 -14.26 -4.39 14.67
C ALA A 556 -15.58 -3.60 14.52
N ALA A 557 -16.64 -4.21 14.01
CA ALA A 557 -17.95 -3.58 13.81
C ALA A 557 -18.57 -3.04 15.13
N ARG A 558 -18.27 -3.69 16.26
CA ARG A 558 -18.81 -3.32 17.58
C ARG A 558 -17.84 -2.44 18.38
N ASP A 559 -16.55 -2.82 18.38
CA ASP A 559 -15.60 -2.34 19.39
C ASP A 559 -14.77 -1.14 18.92
N PHE A 560 -14.69 -0.91 17.60
CA PHE A 560 -13.78 0.10 17.06
C PHE A 560 -14.21 1.54 17.38
N HIS A 561 -15.50 1.82 17.36
CA HIS A 561 -16.07 3.14 17.66
C HIS A 561 -16.69 3.24 19.07
N GLY A 562 -16.90 2.11 19.75
CA GLY A 562 -17.60 2.02 21.05
C GLY A 562 -16.76 2.38 22.26
#